data_5ebd80934d2be2fea4add6d6700350eb
#
_entry.id   5ebd80934d2be2fea4add6d6700350eb
#
_cell.length_a   1.000
_cell.length_b   1.000
_cell.length_c   1.000
_cell.angle_alpha   90.00
_cell.angle_beta   90.00
_cell.angle_gamma   90.00
#
_symmetry.space_group_name_H-M   'P 1'
#
loop_
_entity.id
_entity.type
_entity.pdbx_description
1 polymer ?
#
loop_
_entity_poly.entity_id
_entity_poly.type
_entity_poly.pdbx_seq_one_letter_code
_entity_poly.pdbx_strand_id
1 'polypeptide(L)'
;MFQDKYVFAQLTAFLNRTQFNNYVRKYDGNRYVKHFTCWNQLLAMMFGQLSNRESLRDLIVAFEAHRAKQYHLGLGREPIAKTTLASANQNRDYRIFEEFAFYMMKEACEKRTTNILDIPGKKYAFDSTTIPLCLATFPWAKFRRKKGGVKAHVLYDIEAQVPAFYTVTTASKHDSTAMSSISCEPNAYYVFDRAYDSFRELYRIHLTESFFVVRAKTDLKYKIVKWKRRMPKNVLTDAEVKLTGYLSEKKYPESFRLIRYYDEEDDREFTFLTNAKHLSALDVANLYKKRWLVELFFKWLKQHLKIKRFWGTTENAVRIQISVAIITYCLVAIVQHDMRLERSTYEVLQILSISLTDKTHLRDLFDKTNFNDVKDQFGPLIPGLFD
;
A
#
# COMPACT_ATOMS: atom_id res chain seq x y z
N MET A 1 14.58 23.96 -11.24
CA MET A 1 13.15 23.96 -11.59
C MET A 1 12.19 24.21 -10.40
N PHE A 2 12.62 24.10 -9.14
CA PHE A 2 11.78 24.23 -7.94
C PHE A 2 12.19 25.36 -6.99
N GLN A 3 13.08 26.27 -7.42
CA GLN A 3 13.45 27.44 -6.60
C GLN A 3 12.19 28.21 -6.18
N ASP A 4 12.11 28.58 -4.89
CA ASP A 4 10.99 29.32 -4.26
C ASP A 4 9.64 28.61 -4.14
N LYS A 5 9.51 27.32 -4.48
CA LYS A 5 8.27 26.57 -4.26
C LYS A 5 8.27 25.88 -2.90
N TYR A 6 7.11 25.84 -2.25
CA TYR A 6 6.93 25.07 -1.03
C TYR A 6 7.12 23.56 -1.28
N VAL A 7 7.63 22.84 -0.30
CA VAL A 7 7.87 21.39 -0.36
C VAL A 7 6.63 20.63 -0.86
N PHE A 8 5.44 20.95 -0.37
CA PHE A 8 4.21 20.33 -0.84
C PHE A 8 3.96 20.58 -2.34
N ALA A 9 4.18 21.79 -2.82
CA ALA A 9 4.02 22.11 -4.24
C ALA A 9 5.08 21.42 -5.12
N GLN A 10 6.30 21.26 -4.62
CA GLN A 10 7.35 20.49 -5.29
C GLN A 10 6.96 19.00 -5.37
N LEU A 11 6.48 18.41 -4.26
CA LEU A 11 6.04 17.03 -4.17
C LEU A 11 4.89 16.76 -5.14
N THR A 12 3.85 17.59 -5.14
CA THR A 12 2.66 17.40 -5.98
C THR A 12 2.90 17.68 -7.46
N ALA A 13 4.02 18.30 -7.82
CA ALA A 13 4.43 18.47 -9.23
C ALA A 13 4.76 17.14 -9.94
N PHE A 14 5.04 16.07 -9.20
CA PHE A 14 5.20 14.72 -9.76
C PHE A 14 3.87 14.03 -10.09
N LEU A 15 2.72 14.60 -9.71
CA LEU A 15 1.41 14.08 -10.08
C LEU A 15 1.06 14.45 -11.53
N ASN A 16 0.60 13.50 -12.31
CA ASN A 16 0.10 13.75 -13.66
C ASN A 16 -1.31 14.34 -13.61
N ARG A 17 -1.38 15.68 -13.55
CA ARG A 17 -2.64 16.42 -13.49
C ARG A 17 -3.53 16.20 -14.73
N THR A 18 -2.94 16.03 -15.90
CA THR A 18 -3.69 15.77 -17.15
C THR A 18 -4.42 14.45 -17.05
N GLN A 19 -3.75 13.40 -16.59
CA GLN A 19 -4.35 12.08 -16.39
C GLN A 19 -5.46 12.11 -15.32
N PHE A 20 -5.23 12.80 -14.20
CA PHE A 20 -6.27 13.00 -13.19
C PHE A 20 -7.50 13.68 -13.77
N ASN A 21 -7.31 14.75 -14.55
CA ASN A 21 -8.41 15.48 -15.17
C ASN A 21 -9.18 14.63 -16.20
N ASN A 22 -8.56 13.63 -16.84
CA ASN A 22 -9.25 12.67 -17.70
C ASN A 22 -10.29 11.88 -16.91
N TYR A 23 -9.92 11.40 -15.71
CA TYR A 23 -10.87 10.71 -14.81
C TYR A 23 -11.95 11.66 -14.28
N VAL A 24 -11.59 12.90 -13.93
CA VAL A 24 -12.58 13.92 -13.53
C VAL A 24 -13.63 14.15 -14.61
N ARG A 25 -13.20 14.23 -15.88
CA ARG A 25 -14.13 14.37 -17.03
C ARG A 25 -14.97 13.12 -17.25
N LYS A 26 -14.37 11.93 -17.14
CA LYS A 26 -15.06 10.64 -17.28
C LYS A 26 -16.26 10.48 -16.34
N TYR A 27 -16.15 11.04 -15.13
CA TYR A 27 -17.16 10.93 -14.07
C TYR A 27 -17.85 12.26 -13.72
N ASP A 28 -17.75 13.26 -14.59
CA ASP A 28 -18.35 14.60 -14.38
C ASP A 28 -18.04 15.21 -13.00
N GLY A 29 -16.88 14.91 -12.42
CA GLY A 29 -16.56 15.24 -11.04
C GLY A 29 -16.52 16.74 -10.72
N ASN A 30 -16.35 17.60 -11.72
CA ASN A 30 -16.38 19.05 -11.60
C ASN A 30 -17.68 19.69 -12.13
N ARG A 31 -18.72 18.90 -12.42
CA ARG A 31 -20.01 19.45 -12.86
C ARG A 31 -20.58 20.39 -11.79
N TYR A 32 -20.98 21.58 -12.19
CA TYR A 32 -21.47 22.67 -11.33
C TYR A 32 -20.49 23.14 -10.23
N VAL A 33 -19.20 22.78 -10.32
CA VAL A 33 -18.18 23.23 -9.37
C VAL A 33 -17.60 24.57 -9.80
N LYS A 34 -17.70 25.61 -8.94
CA LYS A 34 -17.17 26.96 -9.21
C LYS A 34 -15.70 27.11 -8.81
N HIS A 35 -15.33 26.71 -7.60
CA HIS A 35 -14.00 26.99 -7.02
C HIS A 35 -13.27 25.76 -6.52
N PHE A 36 -13.92 24.90 -5.73
CA PHE A 36 -13.28 23.74 -5.10
C PHE A 36 -13.36 22.51 -6.02
N THR A 37 -12.42 22.38 -6.96
CA THR A 37 -12.36 21.27 -7.94
C THR A 37 -11.98 19.93 -7.31
N CYS A 38 -12.12 18.82 -8.06
CA CYS A 38 -11.61 17.50 -7.64
C CYS A 38 -10.09 17.52 -7.41
N TRP A 39 -9.35 18.34 -8.18
CA TRP A 39 -7.92 18.52 -7.96
C TRP A 39 -7.63 19.19 -6.61
N ASN A 40 -8.34 20.23 -6.27
CA ASN A 40 -8.21 20.87 -4.95
C ASN A 40 -8.55 19.89 -3.82
N GLN A 41 -9.59 19.04 -4.01
CA GLN A 41 -9.92 17.99 -3.04
C GLN A 41 -8.80 16.99 -2.87
N LEU A 42 -8.22 16.47 -3.97
CA LEU A 42 -7.08 15.55 -3.93
C LEU A 42 -5.94 16.16 -3.12
N LEU A 43 -5.50 17.38 -3.49
CA LEU A 43 -4.40 18.06 -2.81
C LEU A 43 -4.70 18.37 -1.34
N ALA A 44 -5.93 18.82 -1.01
CA ALA A 44 -6.33 19.08 0.36
C ALA A 44 -6.28 17.81 1.22
N MET A 45 -6.75 16.69 0.70
CA MET A 45 -6.71 15.41 1.41
C MET A 45 -5.28 14.88 1.55
N MET A 46 -4.45 14.98 0.51
CA MET A 46 -3.03 14.61 0.58
C MET A 46 -2.27 15.45 1.60
N PHE A 47 -2.49 16.77 1.62
CA PHE A 47 -1.89 17.66 2.61
C PHE A 47 -2.27 17.23 4.03
N GLY A 48 -3.55 16.94 4.26
CA GLY A 48 -4.04 16.49 5.56
C GLY A 48 -3.42 15.16 6.01
N GLN A 49 -3.26 14.21 5.10
CA GLN A 49 -2.62 12.92 5.40
C GLN A 49 -1.13 13.11 5.69
N LEU A 50 -0.40 13.82 4.84
CA LEU A 50 1.03 14.06 5.01
C LEU A 50 1.35 14.89 6.26
N SER A 51 0.52 15.89 6.61
CA SER A 51 0.68 16.71 7.82
C SER A 51 0.05 16.08 9.08
N ASN A 52 -0.30 14.80 9.04
CA ASN A 52 -0.83 14.03 10.18
C ASN A 52 -2.13 14.59 10.79
N ARG A 53 -3.01 15.22 10.00
CA ARG A 53 -4.29 15.75 10.52
C ARG A 53 -5.26 14.62 10.88
N GLU A 54 -5.89 14.72 12.06
CA GLU A 54 -6.75 13.66 12.58
C GLU A 54 -8.21 13.78 12.20
N SER A 55 -8.64 14.99 11.81
CA SER A 55 -10.03 15.29 11.44
C SER A 55 -10.12 16.39 10.39
N LEU A 56 -11.29 16.51 9.74
CA LEU A 56 -11.55 17.65 8.86
C LEU A 56 -11.44 18.99 9.58
N ARG A 57 -11.83 19.06 10.86
CA ARG A 57 -11.71 20.30 11.65
C ARG A 57 -10.25 20.70 11.82
N ASP A 58 -9.41 19.74 12.21
CA ASP A 58 -7.97 19.95 12.36
C ASP A 58 -7.32 20.35 11.01
N LEU A 59 -7.74 19.72 9.91
CA LEU A 59 -7.27 20.08 8.57
C LEU A 59 -7.63 21.52 8.18
N ILE A 60 -8.85 21.96 8.48
CA ILE A 60 -9.27 23.35 8.20
C ILE A 60 -8.48 24.36 9.03
N VAL A 61 -8.26 24.08 10.31
CA VAL A 61 -7.39 24.93 11.17
C VAL A 61 -5.98 25.04 10.59
N ALA A 62 -5.44 23.94 10.07
CA ALA A 62 -4.13 23.98 9.39
C ALA A 62 -4.15 24.85 8.13
N PHE A 63 -5.22 24.82 7.32
CA PHE A 63 -5.37 25.70 6.16
C PHE A 63 -5.52 27.17 6.56
N GLU A 64 -6.25 27.45 7.62
CA GLU A 64 -6.39 28.81 8.17
C GLU A 64 -5.03 29.35 8.63
N ALA A 65 -4.25 28.56 9.35
CA ALA A 65 -2.90 28.93 9.78
C ALA A 65 -1.94 29.19 8.60
N HIS A 66 -2.16 28.51 7.47
CA HIS A 66 -1.35 28.65 6.26
C HIS A 66 -2.05 29.41 5.13
N ARG A 67 -3.07 30.22 5.43
CA ARG A 67 -3.92 30.89 4.44
C ARG A 67 -3.12 31.72 3.42
N ALA A 68 -2.13 32.47 3.85
CA ALA A 68 -1.26 33.24 2.95
C ALA A 68 -0.44 32.37 1.99
N LYS A 69 -0.18 31.09 2.35
CA LYS A 69 0.60 30.13 1.56
C LYS A 69 -0.31 29.28 0.66
N GLN A 70 -1.62 29.23 0.90
CA GLN A 70 -2.58 28.27 0.30
C GLN A 70 -2.49 28.23 -1.23
N TYR A 71 -2.45 29.39 -1.88
CA TYR A 71 -2.32 29.48 -3.34
C TYR A 71 -1.01 28.85 -3.85
N HIS A 72 0.09 29.12 -3.18
CA HIS A 72 1.41 28.59 -3.54
C HIS A 72 1.58 27.10 -3.23
N LEU A 73 0.72 26.55 -2.36
CA LEU A 73 0.63 25.10 -2.12
C LEU A 73 -0.22 24.39 -3.21
N GLY A 74 -0.80 25.13 -4.17
CA GLY A 74 -1.64 24.58 -5.23
C GLY A 74 -3.11 24.34 -4.84
N LEU A 75 -3.51 24.76 -3.64
CA LEU A 75 -4.86 24.53 -3.08
C LEU A 75 -5.93 25.55 -3.55
N GLY A 76 -5.54 26.50 -4.41
CA GLY A 76 -6.43 27.57 -4.88
C GLY A 76 -6.39 28.81 -3.99
N ARG A 77 -7.11 29.86 -4.40
CA ARG A 77 -7.13 31.16 -3.69
C ARG A 77 -8.22 31.24 -2.64
N GLU A 78 -9.36 30.59 -2.89
CA GLU A 78 -10.52 30.64 -2.00
C GLU A 78 -10.32 29.78 -0.76
N PRO A 79 -10.75 30.25 0.42
CA PRO A 79 -10.69 29.46 1.65
C PRO A 79 -11.47 28.16 1.51
N ILE A 80 -10.86 27.09 2.02
CA ILE A 80 -11.49 25.75 2.01
C ILE A 80 -12.37 25.61 3.25
N ALA A 81 -13.68 25.70 3.09
CA ALA A 81 -14.60 25.47 4.19
C ALA A 81 -14.75 23.98 4.50
N LYS A 82 -14.92 23.64 5.79
CA LYS A 82 -15.15 22.27 6.25
C LYS A 82 -16.33 21.61 5.55
N THR A 83 -17.43 22.34 5.40
CA THR A 83 -18.66 21.86 4.73
C THR A 83 -18.42 21.54 3.26
N THR A 84 -17.63 22.36 2.56
CA THR A 84 -17.28 22.16 1.16
C THR A 84 -16.48 20.89 0.97
N LEU A 85 -15.44 20.65 1.80
CA LEU A 85 -14.63 19.45 1.73
C LEU A 85 -15.43 18.20 2.15
N ALA A 86 -16.25 18.29 3.19
CA ALA A 86 -17.13 17.20 3.62
C ALA A 86 -18.15 16.81 2.52
N SER A 87 -18.81 17.80 1.91
CA SER A 87 -19.74 17.59 0.80
C SER A 87 -19.04 16.98 -0.43
N ALA A 88 -17.84 17.45 -0.76
CA ALA A 88 -17.04 16.87 -1.84
C ALA A 88 -16.70 15.38 -1.57
N ASN A 89 -16.30 15.03 -0.35
CA ASN A 89 -16.02 13.64 0.03
C ASN A 89 -17.27 12.75 0.00
N GLN A 90 -18.45 13.33 0.28
CA GLN A 90 -19.71 12.59 0.29
C GLN A 90 -20.25 12.33 -1.11
N ASN A 91 -20.18 13.33 -2.01
CA ASN A 91 -20.98 13.38 -3.23
C ASN A 91 -20.17 13.16 -4.52
N ARG A 92 -18.86 13.43 -4.54
CA ARG A 92 -18.03 13.21 -5.73
C ARG A 92 -17.76 11.73 -5.90
N ASP A 93 -17.80 11.26 -7.13
CA ASP A 93 -17.60 9.85 -7.45
C ASP A 93 -16.20 9.38 -7.02
N TYR A 94 -16.16 8.39 -6.12
CA TYR A 94 -14.90 7.83 -5.61
C TYR A 94 -14.02 7.22 -6.71
N ARG A 95 -14.62 6.77 -7.84
CA ARG A 95 -13.92 6.15 -8.96
C ARG A 95 -12.90 7.09 -9.61
N ILE A 96 -13.09 8.41 -9.52
CA ILE A 96 -12.09 9.41 -9.95
C ILE A 96 -10.75 9.17 -9.24
N PHE A 97 -10.80 9.00 -7.94
CA PHE A 97 -9.61 8.81 -7.09
C PHE A 97 -9.09 7.38 -7.17
N GLU A 98 -9.98 6.40 -7.29
CA GLU A 98 -9.63 4.98 -7.41
C GLU A 98 -8.90 4.70 -8.72
N GLU A 99 -9.39 5.17 -9.88
CA GLU A 99 -8.70 5.02 -11.16
C GLU A 99 -7.37 5.78 -11.19
N PHE A 100 -7.30 6.94 -10.57
CA PHE A 100 -6.04 7.65 -10.45
C PHE A 100 -5.06 6.93 -9.50
N ALA A 101 -5.54 6.26 -8.46
CA ALA A 101 -4.71 5.41 -7.62
C ALA A 101 -4.12 4.23 -8.43
N PHE A 102 -4.92 3.58 -9.28
CA PHE A 102 -4.43 2.53 -10.19
C PHE A 102 -3.38 3.06 -11.16
N TYR A 103 -3.58 4.25 -11.72
CA TYR A 103 -2.57 4.90 -12.55
C TYR A 103 -1.26 5.13 -11.78
N MET A 104 -1.33 5.69 -10.58
CA MET A 104 -0.15 5.96 -9.74
C MET A 104 0.57 4.69 -9.29
N MET A 105 -0.17 3.61 -9.01
CA MET A 105 0.42 2.30 -8.70
C MET A 105 1.20 1.75 -9.90
N LYS A 106 0.61 1.83 -11.10
CA LYS A 106 1.28 1.40 -12.34
C LYS A 106 2.59 2.17 -12.55
N GLU A 107 2.55 3.50 -12.50
CA GLU A 107 3.73 4.36 -12.61
C GLU A 107 4.82 4.01 -11.57
N ALA A 108 4.41 3.77 -10.32
CA ALA A 108 5.33 3.41 -9.26
C ALA A 108 5.95 2.02 -9.47
N CYS A 109 5.17 1.02 -9.89
CA CYS A 109 5.66 -0.31 -10.23
C CYS A 109 6.69 -0.26 -11.37
N GLU A 110 6.37 0.44 -12.47
CA GLU A 110 7.25 0.54 -13.65
C GLU A 110 8.60 1.20 -13.32
N LYS A 111 8.59 2.24 -12.48
CA LYS A 111 9.81 2.95 -12.07
C LYS A 111 10.67 2.17 -11.07
N ARG A 112 10.06 1.47 -10.15
CA ARG A 112 10.74 0.87 -8.98
C ARG A 112 11.08 -0.61 -9.14
N THR A 113 10.84 -1.22 -10.29
CA THR A 113 11.18 -2.64 -10.49
C THR A 113 12.65 -2.89 -10.16
N THR A 114 12.88 -3.71 -9.13
CA THR A 114 14.19 -4.16 -8.67
C THR A 114 14.26 -5.69 -8.76
N ASN A 115 15.41 -6.28 -8.49
CA ASN A 115 15.60 -7.73 -8.48
C ASN A 115 15.99 -8.19 -7.07
N ILE A 116 15.03 -8.15 -6.14
CA ILE A 116 15.24 -8.53 -4.73
C ILE A 116 15.45 -10.04 -4.59
N LEU A 117 14.78 -10.83 -5.43
CA LEU A 117 14.90 -12.28 -5.49
C LEU A 117 15.37 -12.67 -6.88
N ASP A 118 16.36 -13.54 -6.96
CA ASP A 118 16.84 -14.10 -8.23
C ASP A 118 15.90 -15.20 -8.76
N ILE A 119 14.65 -14.79 -8.98
CA ILE A 119 13.57 -15.60 -9.53
C ILE A 119 12.98 -14.84 -10.70
N PRO A 120 12.91 -15.39 -11.92
CA PRO A 120 12.32 -14.71 -13.05
C PRO A 120 10.81 -14.51 -12.88
N GLY A 121 10.27 -13.43 -13.43
CA GLY A 121 8.85 -13.12 -13.38
C GLY A 121 8.43 -12.23 -12.21
N LYS A 122 7.22 -11.70 -12.28
CA LYS A 122 6.65 -10.81 -11.24
C LYS A 122 6.28 -11.58 -9.99
N LYS A 123 6.44 -10.97 -8.85
CA LYS A 123 6.20 -11.59 -7.53
C LYS A 123 5.27 -10.70 -6.71
N TYR A 124 4.13 -11.24 -6.34
CA TYR A 124 3.09 -10.53 -5.63
C TYR A 124 2.79 -11.18 -4.28
N ALA A 125 2.63 -10.35 -3.23
CA ALA A 125 2.03 -10.77 -1.98
C ALA A 125 0.57 -10.28 -1.93
N PHE A 126 -0.37 -11.15 -1.62
CA PHE A 126 -1.77 -10.78 -1.44
C PHE A 126 -2.17 -10.94 0.01
N ASP A 127 -2.67 -9.86 0.59
CA ASP A 127 -3.16 -9.87 1.96
C ASP A 127 -4.25 -8.81 2.16
N SER A 128 -4.90 -8.82 3.31
CA SER A 128 -5.92 -7.86 3.68
C SER A 128 -5.69 -7.24 5.04
N THR A 129 -6.18 -6.03 5.19
CA THR A 129 -6.21 -5.38 6.49
C THR A 129 -7.59 -4.91 6.83
N THR A 130 -8.04 -5.19 8.06
CA THR A 130 -9.32 -4.71 8.58
C THR A 130 -9.12 -3.37 9.28
N ILE A 131 -9.98 -2.41 8.94
CA ILE A 131 -10.07 -1.10 9.58
C ILE A 131 -11.38 -1.10 10.37
N PRO A 132 -11.34 -1.15 11.70
CA PRO A 132 -12.54 -1.16 12.53
C PRO A 132 -13.24 0.20 12.45
N LEU A 133 -14.58 0.17 12.40
CA LEU A 133 -15.44 1.35 12.34
C LEU A 133 -16.51 1.27 13.43
N CYS A 134 -16.86 2.44 13.98
CA CYS A 134 -17.99 2.56 14.89
C CYS A 134 -19.30 2.36 14.12
N LEU A 135 -20.06 1.31 14.42
CA LEU A 135 -21.28 0.97 13.69
C LEU A 135 -22.36 2.05 13.75
N ALA A 136 -22.43 2.79 14.86
CA ALA A 136 -23.37 3.92 14.99
C ALA A 136 -23.08 5.06 14.00
N THR A 137 -21.80 5.25 13.67
CA THR A 137 -21.34 6.29 12.72
C THR A 137 -21.30 5.77 11.28
N PHE A 138 -21.04 4.47 11.08
CA PHE A 138 -20.88 3.82 9.77
C PHE A 138 -21.85 2.61 9.64
N PRO A 139 -23.17 2.83 9.59
CA PRO A 139 -24.15 1.74 9.61
C PRO A 139 -24.05 0.79 8.40
N TRP A 140 -23.56 1.29 7.26
CA TRP A 140 -23.32 0.53 6.05
C TRP A 140 -22.18 -0.50 6.16
N ALA A 141 -21.22 -0.27 7.08
CA ALA A 141 -20.03 -1.09 7.25
C ALA A 141 -20.24 -2.26 8.24
N LYS A 142 -21.46 -2.73 8.43
CA LYS A 142 -21.78 -3.81 9.38
C LYS A 142 -21.00 -5.09 9.08
N PHE A 143 -20.32 -5.61 10.12
CA PHE A 143 -19.49 -6.80 10.03
C PHE A 143 -19.99 -7.93 10.95
N ARG A 144 -20.29 -7.60 12.20
CA ARG A 144 -20.91 -8.51 13.20
C ARG A 144 -22.02 -7.77 13.92
N ARG A 145 -22.80 -8.49 14.76
CA ARG A 145 -23.97 -7.91 15.46
C ARG A 145 -23.71 -6.53 16.09
N LYS A 146 -22.49 -6.30 16.63
CA LYS A 146 -22.11 -5.05 17.31
C LYS A 146 -20.81 -4.40 16.75
N LYS A 147 -20.28 -4.86 15.60
CA LYS A 147 -19.01 -4.36 15.04
C LYS A 147 -19.17 -3.96 13.59
N GLY A 148 -18.63 -2.80 13.26
CA GLY A 148 -18.45 -2.30 11.90
C GLY A 148 -16.99 -2.39 11.47
N GLY A 149 -16.75 -2.43 10.16
CA GLY A 149 -15.41 -2.37 9.60
C GLY A 149 -15.41 -2.48 8.08
N VAL A 150 -14.36 -1.95 7.50
CA VAL A 150 -14.00 -2.17 6.10
C VAL A 150 -12.72 -2.98 6.04
N LYS A 151 -12.54 -3.69 4.94
CA LYS A 151 -11.36 -4.47 4.66
C LYS A 151 -10.76 -3.98 3.35
N ALA A 152 -9.48 -3.61 3.39
CA ALA A 152 -8.69 -3.34 2.21
C ALA A 152 -7.88 -4.59 1.87
N HIS A 153 -8.15 -5.17 0.69
CA HIS A 153 -7.38 -6.27 0.13
C HIS A 153 -6.38 -5.67 -0.85
N VAL A 154 -5.12 -6.07 -0.77
CA VAL A 154 -4.03 -5.50 -1.57
C VAL A 154 -3.21 -6.61 -2.20
N LEU A 155 -2.98 -6.49 -3.50
CA LEU A 155 -1.93 -7.19 -4.22
C LEU A 155 -0.70 -6.28 -4.23
N TYR A 156 0.36 -6.71 -3.57
CA TYR A 156 1.57 -5.93 -3.36
C TYR A 156 2.71 -6.48 -4.21
N ASP A 157 3.31 -5.67 -5.04
CA ASP A 157 4.48 -6.04 -5.82
C ASP A 157 5.70 -6.07 -4.90
N ILE A 158 6.29 -7.28 -4.75
CA ILE A 158 7.41 -7.52 -3.84
C ILE A 158 8.68 -6.81 -4.34
N GLU A 159 8.88 -6.77 -5.65
CA GLU A 159 10.07 -6.18 -6.26
C GLU A 159 10.01 -4.65 -6.25
N ALA A 160 8.89 -4.08 -6.70
CA ALA A 160 8.70 -2.63 -6.70
C ALA A 160 8.43 -2.06 -5.30
N GLN A 161 8.03 -2.90 -4.34
CA GLN A 161 7.63 -2.51 -2.99
C GLN A 161 6.51 -1.45 -2.96
N VAL A 162 5.54 -1.63 -3.84
CA VAL A 162 4.33 -0.79 -3.92
C VAL A 162 3.10 -1.66 -4.19
N PRO A 163 1.88 -1.20 -3.85
CA PRO A 163 0.67 -1.92 -4.25
C PRO A 163 0.52 -1.94 -5.77
N ALA A 164 0.17 -3.08 -6.34
CA ALA A 164 -0.15 -3.27 -7.75
C ALA A 164 -1.67 -3.26 -8.02
N PHE A 165 -2.46 -3.66 -7.02
CA PHE A 165 -3.91 -3.65 -7.05
C PHE A 165 -4.48 -3.56 -5.64
N TYR A 166 -5.67 -2.98 -5.48
CA TYR A 166 -6.42 -3.04 -4.25
C TYR A 166 -7.93 -3.07 -4.49
N THR A 167 -8.66 -3.57 -3.51
CA THR A 167 -10.11 -3.46 -3.45
C THR A 167 -10.59 -3.27 -2.01
N VAL A 168 -11.66 -2.49 -1.85
CA VAL A 168 -12.24 -2.20 -0.53
C VAL A 168 -13.59 -2.90 -0.42
N THR A 169 -13.77 -3.67 0.65
CA THR A 169 -15.01 -4.38 0.95
C THR A 169 -15.45 -4.12 2.38
N THR A 170 -16.70 -4.45 2.70
CA THR A 170 -17.10 -4.55 4.12
C THR A 170 -16.32 -5.69 4.78
N ALA A 171 -16.00 -5.56 6.07
CA ALA A 171 -15.25 -6.58 6.79
C ALA A 171 -15.99 -7.92 6.97
N SER A 172 -17.26 -7.98 6.56
CA SER A 172 -18.05 -9.23 6.50
C SER A 172 -17.59 -10.16 5.38
N LYS A 173 -16.97 -9.65 4.32
CA LYS A 173 -16.51 -10.44 3.19
C LYS A 173 -15.31 -11.30 3.58
N HIS A 174 -15.37 -12.60 3.29
CA HIS A 174 -14.28 -13.52 3.62
C HIS A 174 -13.05 -13.29 2.72
N ASP A 175 -11.85 -13.43 3.28
CA ASP A 175 -10.60 -13.15 2.56
C ASP A 175 -10.43 -13.99 1.29
N SER A 176 -10.78 -15.28 1.36
CA SER A 176 -10.69 -16.17 0.21
C SER A 176 -11.58 -15.77 -0.98
N THR A 177 -12.69 -15.05 -0.73
CA THR A 177 -13.53 -14.52 -1.83
C THR A 177 -12.88 -13.33 -2.56
N ALA A 178 -11.98 -12.62 -1.90
CA ALA A 178 -11.26 -11.53 -2.55
C ALA A 178 -10.20 -12.01 -3.55
N MET A 179 -9.74 -13.28 -3.44
CA MET A 179 -8.81 -13.86 -4.42
C MET A 179 -9.38 -13.85 -5.85
N SER A 180 -10.70 -13.98 -6.01
CA SER A 180 -11.34 -13.94 -7.34
C SER A 180 -11.22 -12.59 -8.04
N SER A 181 -10.94 -11.51 -7.31
CA SER A 181 -10.73 -10.17 -7.89
C SER A 181 -9.33 -9.96 -8.47
N ILE A 182 -8.40 -10.89 -8.23
CA ILE A 182 -7.03 -10.82 -8.75
C ILE A 182 -7.05 -11.25 -10.22
N SER A 183 -6.62 -10.37 -11.10
CA SER A 183 -6.28 -10.72 -12.48
C SER A 183 -4.89 -11.35 -12.49
N CYS A 184 -4.82 -12.66 -12.77
CA CYS A 184 -3.54 -13.37 -12.76
C CYS A 184 -2.79 -13.16 -14.08
N GLU A 185 -1.48 -12.94 -13.99
CA GLU A 185 -0.57 -12.77 -15.11
C GLU A 185 0.24 -14.07 -15.30
N PRO A 186 0.39 -14.61 -16.51
CA PRO A 186 1.21 -15.79 -16.75
C PRO A 186 2.65 -15.59 -16.22
N ASN A 187 3.26 -16.67 -15.74
CA ASN A 187 4.61 -16.68 -15.16
C ASN A 187 4.81 -15.79 -13.92
N ALA A 188 3.73 -15.25 -13.30
CA ALA A 188 3.81 -14.50 -12.06
C ALA A 188 3.61 -15.40 -10.84
N TYR A 189 4.19 -15.00 -9.71
CA TYR A 189 4.10 -15.71 -8.42
C TYR A 189 3.18 -14.95 -7.48
N TYR A 190 2.23 -15.66 -6.88
CA TYR A 190 1.26 -15.12 -5.92
C TYR A 190 1.46 -15.76 -4.57
N VAL A 191 1.80 -14.96 -3.55
CA VAL A 191 2.09 -15.42 -2.20
C VAL A 191 0.93 -15.09 -1.28
N PHE A 192 0.44 -16.09 -0.55
CA PHE A 192 -0.72 -15.98 0.32
C PHE A 192 -0.46 -16.52 1.73
N ASP A 193 -1.11 -15.95 2.73
CA ASP A 193 -1.20 -16.58 4.05
C ASP A 193 -2.23 -17.72 4.05
N ARG A 194 -2.22 -18.53 5.11
CA ARG A 194 -3.13 -19.69 5.32
C ARG A 194 -4.63 -19.36 5.27
N ALA A 195 -5.00 -18.08 5.45
CA ALA A 195 -6.39 -17.64 5.32
C ALA A 195 -6.92 -17.72 3.87
N TYR A 196 -6.03 -17.81 2.90
CA TYR A 196 -6.32 -17.82 1.46
C TYR A 196 -6.21 -19.22 0.84
N ASP A 197 -6.61 -20.27 1.55
CA ASP A 197 -6.52 -21.68 1.13
C ASP A 197 -7.67 -22.15 0.23
N SER A 198 -8.24 -21.28 -0.58
CA SER A 198 -9.26 -21.66 -1.54
C SER A 198 -8.67 -22.47 -2.70
N PHE A 199 -8.76 -23.80 -2.63
CA PHE A 199 -8.25 -24.69 -3.70
C PHE A 199 -8.84 -24.38 -5.08
N ARG A 200 -10.07 -23.88 -5.15
CA ARG A 200 -10.66 -23.40 -6.40
C ARG A 200 -9.88 -22.22 -6.99
N GLU A 201 -9.55 -21.24 -6.17
CA GLU A 201 -8.79 -20.07 -6.62
C GLU A 201 -7.32 -20.40 -6.89
N LEU A 202 -6.70 -21.27 -6.09
CA LEU A 202 -5.36 -21.78 -6.36
C LEU A 202 -5.30 -22.53 -7.69
N TYR A 203 -6.35 -23.30 -8.01
CA TYR A 203 -6.45 -23.98 -9.31
C TYR A 203 -6.65 -23.00 -10.47
N ARG A 204 -7.44 -21.94 -10.26
CA ARG A 204 -7.57 -20.85 -11.24
C ARG A 204 -6.20 -20.20 -11.54
N ILE A 205 -5.39 -19.93 -10.51
CA ILE A 205 -4.02 -19.41 -10.68
C ILE A 205 -3.18 -20.41 -11.50
N HIS A 206 -3.27 -21.71 -11.21
CA HIS A 206 -2.55 -22.75 -11.93
C HIS A 206 -2.95 -22.78 -13.41
N LEU A 207 -4.24 -22.72 -13.72
CA LEU A 207 -4.77 -22.74 -15.09
C LEU A 207 -4.39 -21.50 -15.92
N THR A 208 -4.01 -20.39 -15.28
CA THR A 208 -3.50 -19.18 -15.96
C THR A 208 -1.97 -19.20 -16.13
N GLU A 209 -1.34 -20.37 -16.00
CA GLU A 209 0.13 -20.55 -16.10
C GLU A 209 0.90 -19.68 -15.08
N SER A 210 0.25 -19.38 -13.95
CA SER A 210 0.83 -18.63 -12.86
C SER A 210 1.16 -19.55 -11.69
N PHE A 211 2.00 -19.06 -10.78
CA PHE A 211 2.46 -19.82 -9.64
C PHE A 211 1.92 -19.27 -8.33
N PHE A 212 1.63 -20.14 -7.39
CA PHE A 212 1.26 -19.75 -6.04
C PHE A 212 2.21 -20.33 -4.99
N VAL A 213 2.36 -19.60 -3.89
CA VAL A 213 2.93 -20.10 -2.63
C VAL A 213 1.95 -19.74 -1.53
N VAL A 214 1.39 -20.75 -0.87
CA VAL A 214 0.45 -20.55 0.23
C VAL A 214 0.86 -21.36 1.44
N ARG A 215 0.70 -20.79 2.64
CA ARG A 215 0.91 -21.54 3.88
C ARG A 215 -0.23 -22.52 4.10
N ALA A 216 0.11 -23.79 4.31
CA ALA A 216 -0.87 -24.85 4.55
C ALA A 216 -1.59 -24.68 5.89
N LYS A 217 -2.83 -25.13 5.96
CA LYS A 217 -3.54 -25.41 7.22
C LYS A 217 -3.08 -26.74 7.82
N THR A 218 -3.24 -26.87 9.14
CA THR A 218 -2.81 -28.07 9.89
C THR A 218 -3.67 -29.30 9.61
N ASP A 219 -4.92 -29.09 9.16
CA ASP A 219 -5.92 -30.12 8.88
C ASP A 219 -5.96 -30.58 7.41
N LEU A 220 -4.91 -30.25 6.62
CA LEU A 220 -4.83 -30.60 5.21
C LEU A 220 -4.78 -32.11 5.02
N LYS A 221 -5.72 -32.65 4.21
CA LYS A 221 -5.76 -34.06 3.84
C LYS A 221 -5.13 -34.28 2.47
N TYR A 222 -4.01 -35.03 2.44
CA TYR A 222 -3.28 -35.32 1.21
C TYR A 222 -2.64 -36.69 1.24
N LYS A 223 -2.27 -37.20 0.08
CA LYS A 223 -1.37 -38.35 -0.09
C LYS A 223 -0.11 -37.90 -0.82
N ILE A 224 1.02 -38.50 -0.44
CA ILE A 224 2.29 -38.26 -1.08
C ILE A 224 2.35 -39.10 -2.35
N VAL A 225 2.71 -38.44 -3.47
CA VAL A 225 2.89 -39.08 -4.77
C VAL A 225 4.38 -39.39 -5.00
N LYS A 226 5.26 -38.43 -4.63
CA LYS A 226 6.69 -38.54 -4.84
C LYS A 226 7.50 -37.77 -3.81
N TRP A 227 8.57 -38.33 -3.29
CA TRP A 227 9.49 -37.67 -2.37
C TRP A 227 10.73 -37.16 -3.10
N LYS A 228 11.26 -35.99 -2.68
CA LYS A 228 12.63 -35.60 -2.98
C LYS A 228 13.59 -36.19 -1.94
N ARG A 229 14.64 -36.88 -2.38
CA ARG A 229 15.57 -37.60 -1.47
C ARG A 229 16.70 -36.75 -0.91
N ARG A 230 17.08 -35.67 -1.60
CA ARG A 230 18.15 -34.77 -1.14
C ARG A 230 17.55 -33.41 -0.83
N MET A 231 17.59 -33.04 0.43
CA MET A 231 17.03 -31.76 0.92
C MET A 231 18.17 -30.90 1.48
N PRO A 232 18.17 -29.58 1.23
CA PRO A 232 19.09 -28.66 1.88
C PRO A 232 18.80 -28.56 3.39
N LYS A 233 19.76 -27.98 4.14
CA LYS A 233 19.57 -27.67 5.55
C LYS A 233 18.24 -26.91 5.75
N ASN A 234 17.55 -27.19 6.85
CA ASN A 234 16.26 -26.57 7.23
C ASN A 234 15.04 -26.98 6.39
N VAL A 235 15.20 -27.77 5.34
CA VAL A 235 14.07 -28.35 4.61
C VAL A 235 13.77 -29.73 5.18
N LEU A 236 12.69 -29.84 5.94
CA LEU A 236 12.29 -31.07 6.62
C LEU A 236 11.56 -32.04 5.70
N THR A 237 10.83 -31.52 4.71
CA THR A 237 10.09 -32.30 3.73
C THR A 237 9.99 -31.53 2.42
N ASP A 238 10.17 -32.22 1.31
CA ASP A 238 9.90 -31.71 -0.03
C ASP A 238 9.29 -32.86 -0.84
N ALA A 239 7.98 -32.82 -1.06
CA ALA A 239 7.25 -33.89 -1.67
C ALA A 239 6.18 -33.37 -2.64
N GLU A 240 5.94 -34.14 -3.69
CA GLU A 240 4.75 -33.95 -4.54
C GLU A 240 3.57 -34.65 -3.88
N VAL A 241 2.46 -33.92 -3.73
CA VAL A 241 1.27 -34.40 -3.03
C VAL A 241 0.02 -34.20 -3.88
N LYS A 242 -0.99 -35.02 -3.62
CA LYS A 242 -2.34 -34.90 -4.18
C LYS A 242 -3.36 -34.84 -3.04
N LEU A 243 -4.34 -33.97 -3.17
CA LEU A 243 -5.42 -33.87 -2.19
C LEU A 243 -6.25 -35.16 -2.16
N THR A 244 -6.73 -35.52 -0.95
CA THR A 244 -7.58 -36.71 -0.75
C THR A 244 -8.94 -36.37 -0.15
N GLY A 245 -9.18 -35.12 0.24
CA GLY A 245 -10.49 -34.68 0.70
C GLY A 245 -11.46 -34.57 -0.48
N TYR A 246 -12.65 -35.18 -0.37
CA TYR A 246 -13.65 -35.25 -1.45
C TYR A 246 -13.93 -33.92 -2.15
N LEU A 247 -14.11 -32.82 -1.39
CA LEU A 247 -14.36 -31.49 -1.97
C LEU A 247 -13.08 -30.82 -2.46
N SER A 248 -11.96 -31.00 -1.77
CA SER A 248 -10.68 -30.35 -2.11
C SER A 248 -10.07 -30.99 -3.35
N GLU A 249 -10.12 -32.30 -3.51
CA GLU A 249 -9.66 -33.02 -4.72
C GLU A 249 -10.43 -32.56 -5.97
N LYS A 250 -11.75 -32.38 -5.88
CA LYS A 250 -12.55 -31.85 -7.00
C LYS A 250 -12.18 -30.41 -7.37
N LYS A 251 -11.79 -29.59 -6.39
CA LYS A 251 -11.44 -28.18 -6.60
C LYS A 251 -10.03 -27.99 -7.13
N TYR A 252 -9.12 -28.92 -6.82
CA TYR A 252 -7.75 -28.95 -7.31
C TYR A 252 -7.36 -30.43 -7.61
N PRO A 253 -7.63 -30.90 -8.83
CA PRO A 253 -7.46 -32.33 -9.19
C PRO A 253 -6.01 -32.74 -9.43
N GLU A 254 -5.12 -31.80 -9.66
CA GLU A 254 -3.72 -32.04 -9.97
C GLU A 254 -2.84 -32.17 -8.73
N SER A 255 -1.61 -32.65 -8.93
CA SER A 255 -0.59 -32.66 -7.89
C SER A 255 0.10 -31.31 -7.78
N PHE A 256 0.47 -30.96 -6.58
CA PHE A 256 1.29 -29.82 -6.27
C PHE A 256 2.38 -30.22 -5.26
N ARG A 257 3.25 -29.30 -4.93
CA ARG A 257 4.40 -29.55 -4.06
C ARG A 257 4.10 -29.09 -2.65
N LEU A 258 4.46 -29.90 -1.66
CA LEU A 258 4.41 -29.60 -0.24
C LEU A 258 5.83 -29.51 0.29
N ILE A 259 6.18 -28.40 0.93
CA ILE A 259 7.49 -28.15 1.52
C ILE A 259 7.32 -27.84 2.99
N ARG A 260 7.97 -28.60 3.88
CA ARG A 260 8.12 -28.25 5.30
C ARG A 260 9.50 -27.66 5.50
N TYR A 261 9.53 -26.45 6.04
CA TYR A 261 10.73 -25.66 6.25
C TYR A 261 10.79 -25.21 7.72
N TYR A 262 11.96 -25.34 8.32
CA TYR A 262 12.24 -24.83 9.65
C TYR A 262 13.00 -23.50 9.54
N ASP A 263 12.43 -22.45 10.07
CA ASP A 263 13.06 -21.12 10.15
C ASP A 263 13.81 -21.01 11.48
N GLU A 264 15.15 -20.98 11.41
CA GLU A 264 16.01 -20.86 12.58
C GLU A 264 15.91 -19.48 13.26
N GLU A 265 15.58 -18.41 12.51
CA GLU A 265 15.46 -17.07 13.06
C GLU A 265 14.20 -16.92 13.92
N ASP A 266 13.09 -17.50 13.46
CA ASP A 266 11.80 -17.44 14.13
C ASP A 266 11.55 -18.64 15.07
N ASP A 267 12.47 -19.63 15.12
CA ASP A 267 12.33 -20.93 15.81
C ASP A 267 10.97 -21.58 15.49
N ARG A 268 10.65 -21.71 14.19
CA ARG A 268 9.31 -22.11 13.75
C ARG A 268 9.29 -22.92 12.49
N GLU A 269 8.37 -23.91 12.45
CA GLU A 269 8.08 -24.66 11.23
C GLU A 269 6.99 -23.99 10.38
N PHE A 270 7.24 -23.99 9.08
CA PHE A 270 6.27 -23.59 8.06
C PHE A 270 6.01 -24.76 7.10
N THR A 271 4.76 -24.91 6.68
CA THR A 271 4.40 -25.84 5.60
C THR A 271 3.83 -25.01 4.46
N PHE A 272 4.45 -25.11 3.29
CA PHE A 272 4.06 -24.41 2.08
C PHE A 272 3.48 -25.37 1.04
N LEU A 273 2.45 -24.90 0.31
CA LEU A 273 1.94 -25.55 -0.89
C LEU A 273 2.25 -24.67 -2.08
N THR A 274 2.70 -25.26 -3.17
CA THR A 274 3.03 -24.52 -4.40
C THR A 274 2.92 -25.41 -5.64
N ASN A 275 2.52 -24.81 -6.77
CA ASN A 275 2.62 -25.45 -8.09
C ASN A 275 3.94 -25.09 -8.80
N ALA A 276 4.79 -24.23 -8.23
CA ALA A 276 6.11 -23.89 -8.77
C ALA A 276 7.12 -25.02 -8.56
N LYS A 277 7.02 -26.06 -9.39
CA LYS A 277 7.89 -27.28 -9.28
C LYS A 277 9.35 -27.00 -9.64
N HIS A 278 9.62 -25.94 -10.39
CA HIS A 278 10.94 -25.52 -10.86
C HIS A 278 11.78 -24.78 -9.82
N LEU A 279 11.14 -24.15 -8.81
CA LEU A 279 11.87 -23.43 -7.76
C LEU A 279 12.56 -24.40 -6.80
N SER A 280 13.66 -23.97 -6.18
CA SER A 280 14.22 -24.68 -5.03
C SER A 280 13.29 -24.55 -3.80
N ALA A 281 13.42 -25.43 -2.81
CA ALA A 281 12.64 -25.33 -1.58
C ALA A 281 12.99 -24.06 -0.78
N LEU A 282 14.25 -23.62 -0.85
CA LEU A 282 14.72 -22.38 -0.21
C LEU A 282 14.17 -21.14 -0.91
N ASP A 283 14.06 -21.14 -2.26
CA ASP A 283 13.45 -20.03 -3.00
C ASP A 283 11.98 -19.86 -2.62
N VAL A 284 11.25 -20.98 -2.46
CA VAL A 284 9.85 -20.95 -2.00
C VAL A 284 9.74 -20.36 -0.59
N ALA A 285 10.63 -20.76 0.34
CA ALA A 285 10.66 -20.22 1.69
C ALA A 285 11.01 -18.71 1.69
N ASN A 286 12.05 -18.33 0.92
CA ASN A 286 12.48 -16.94 0.78
C ASN A 286 11.38 -16.07 0.15
N LEU A 287 10.69 -16.56 -0.87
CA LEU A 287 9.57 -15.87 -1.50
C LEU A 287 8.43 -15.68 -0.50
N TYR A 288 8.10 -16.69 0.30
CA TYR A 288 7.09 -16.58 1.35
C TYR A 288 7.49 -15.57 2.44
N LYS A 289 8.75 -15.54 2.85
CA LYS A 289 9.27 -14.57 3.83
C LYS A 289 9.05 -13.12 3.37
N LYS A 290 9.12 -12.84 2.07
CA LYS A 290 8.84 -11.53 1.49
C LYS A 290 7.36 -11.11 1.56
N ARG A 291 6.42 -12.02 1.84
CA ARG A 291 5.01 -11.69 2.09
C ARG A 291 4.85 -10.64 3.20
N TRP A 292 5.77 -10.64 4.18
CA TRP A 292 5.74 -9.66 5.27
C TRP A 292 5.75 -8.18 4.79
N LEU A 293 6.24 -7.92 3.60
CA LEU A 293 6.28 -6.55 3.05
C LEU A 293 4.87 -5.93 2.91
N VAL A 294 3.85 -6.72 2.60
CA VAL A 294 2.46 -6.20 2.55
C VAL A 294 1.93 -5.83 3.94
N GLU A 295 2.35 -6.53 4.99
CA GLU A 295 1.99 -6.18 6.37
C GLU A 295 2.65 -4.87 6.81
N LEU A 296 3.91 -4.65 6.43
CA LEU A 296 4.61 -3.37 6.64
C LEU A 296 3.91 -2.23 5.90
N PHE A 297 3.46 -2.46 4.66
CA PHE A 297 2.66 -1.50 3.92
C PHE A 297 1.35 -1.15 4.65
N PHE A 298 0.62 -2.14 5.17
CA PHE A 298 -0.59 -1.89 5.96
C PHE A 298 -0.32 -1.13 7.26
N LYS A 299 0.76 -1.48 7.95
CA LYS A 299 1.21 -0.72 9.12
C LYS A 299 1.43 0.74 8.76
N TRP A 300 2.10 0.96 7.63
CA TRP A 300 2.40 2.28 7.11
C TRP A 300 1.14 3.08 6.77
N LEU A 301 0.19 2.51 6.01
CA LEU A 301 -1.11 3.14 5.70
C LEU A 301 -1.86 3.55 6.98
N LYS A 302 -1.91 2.67 7.95
CA LYS A 302 -2.65 2.91 9.20
C LYS A 302 -2.02 3.98 10.08
N GLN A 303 -0.69 4.03 10.15
CA GLN A 303 0.03 4.93 11.04
C GLN A 303 0.21 6.32 10.45
N HIS A 304 0.60 6.40 9.18
CA HIS A 304 1.04 7.65 8.57
C HIS A 304 -0.03 8.32 7.69
N LEU A 305 -0.91 7.56 7.06
CA LEU A 305 -1.95 8.13 6.19
C LEU A 305 -3.34 8.18 6.83
N LYS A 306 -3.40 7.98 8.14
CA LYS A 306 -4.61 8.20 8.96
C LYS A 306 -5.86 7.46 8.50
N ILE A 307 -5.71 6.30 7.85
CA ILE A 307 -6.89 5.50 7.46
C ILE A 307 -7.59 4.80 8.63
N LYS A 308 -7.12 4.99 9.86
CA LYS A 308 -7.82 4.56 11.08
C LYS A 308 -8.97 5.50 11.48
N ARG A 309 -8.91 6.77 11.07
CA ARG A 309 -9.92 7.80 11.35
C ARG A 309 -10.35 8.42 10.04
N PHE A 310 -11.56 8.12 9.62
CA PHE A 310 -12.09 8.67 8.38
C PHE A 310 -12.67 10.07 8.60
N TRP A 311 -12.45 10.92 7.61
CA TRP A 311 -12.93 12.31 7.60
C TRP A 311 -14.35 12.46 7.07
N GLY A 312 -14.96 11.37 6.64
CA GLY A 312 -16.36 11.28 6.23
C GLY A 312 -16.93 9.91 6.60
N THR A 313 -18.26 9.83 6.75
CA THR A 313 -18.96 8.65 7.27
C THR A 313 -19.60 7.80 6.18
N THR A 314 -19.72 8.31 4.96
CA THR A 314 -20.27 7.57 3.82
C THR A 314 -19.26 6.58 3.26
N GLU A 315 -19.74 5.51 2.61
CA GLU A 315 -18.87 4.56 1.89
C GLU A 315 -18.01 5.29 0.85
N ASN A 316 -18.59 6.23 0.12
CA ASN A 316 -17.90 7.05 -0.86
C ASN A 316 -16.72 7.82 -0.26
N ALA A 317 -16.91 8.51 0.86
CA ALA A 317 -15.85 9.25 1.55
C ALA A 317 -14.72 8.35 2.05
N VAL A 318 -15.06 7.16 2.55
CA VAL A 318 -14.08 6.15 3.00
C VAL A 318 -13.25 5.65 1.84
N ARG A 319 -13.88 5.31 0.70
CA ARG A 319 -13.18 4.89 -0.52
C ARG A 319 -12.26 5.97 -1.06
N ILE A 320 -12.72 7.22 -1.12
CA ILE A 320 -11.88 8.37 -1.53
C ILE A 320 -10.66 8.47 -0.61
N GLN A 321 -10.83 8.44 0.70
CA GLN A 321 -9.71 8.60 1.63
C GLN A 321 -8.68 7.48 1.52
N ILE A 322 -9.11 6.21 1.32
CA ILE A 322 -8.22 5.08 1.08
C ILE A 322 -7.48 5.25 -0.25
N SER A 323 -8.18 5.64 -1.33
CA SER A 323 -7.57 5.89 -2.63
C SER A 323 -6.50 6.99 -2.56
N VAL A 324 -6.83 8.11 -1.90
CA VAL A 324 -5.88 9.22 -1.70
C VAL A 324 -4.66 8.77 -0.88
N ALA A 325 -4.85 7.91 0.13
CA ALA A 325 -3.74 7.35 0.89
C ALA A 325 -2.80 6.51 0.01
N ILE A 326 -3.35 5.70 -0.89
CA ILE A 326 -2.57 4.90 -1.84
C ILE A 326 -1.85 5.80 -2.86
N ILE A 327 -2.54 6.83 -3.39
CA ILE A 327 -1.93 7.84 -4.27
C ILE A 327 -0.74 8.51 -3.58
N THR A 328 -0.92 8.93 -2.32
CA THR A 328 0.13 9.56 -1.52
C THR A 328 1.32 8.64 -1.31
N TYR A 329 1.08 7.36 -1.01
CA TYR A 329 2.12 6.35 -0.88
C TYR A 329 2.91 6.18 -2.18
N CYS A 330 2.21 5.97 -3.29
CA CYS A 330 2.85 5.80 -4.60
C CYS A 330 3.63 7.06 -5.02
N LEU A 331 3.10 8.26 -4.74
CA LEU A 331 3.81 9.51 -4.99
C LEU A 331 5.13 9.58 -4.22
N VAL A 332 5.12 9.29 -2.92
CA VAL A 332 6.34 9.27 -2.10
C VAL A 332 7.34 8.24 -2.62
N ALA A 333 6.84 7.05 -3.02
CA ALA A 333 7.67 6.00 -3.59
C ALA A 333 8.32 6.41 -4.94
N ILE A 334 7.57 7.10 -5.81
CA ILE A 334 8.08 7.66 -7.08
C ILE A 334 9.16 8.72 -6.80
N VAL A 335 8.88 9.66 -5.91
CA VAL A 335 9.85 10.73 -5.56
C VAL A 335 11.12 10.14 -4.95
N GLN A 336 10.98 9.16 -4.06
CA GLN A 336 12.12 8.45 -3.47
C GLN A 336 13.00 7.82 -4.55
N HIS A 337 12.40 7.19 -5.54
CA HIS A 337 13.11 6.58 -6.66
C HIS A 337 13.75 7.65 -7.58
N ASP A 338 12.96 8.60 -8.08
CA ASP A 338 13.42 9.60 -9.06
C ASP A 338 14.51 10.52 -8.51
N MET A 339 14.49 10.76 -7.19
CA MET A 339 15.51 11.57 -6.50
C MET A 339 16.65 10.71 -5.91
N ARG A 340 16.58 9.38 -6.05
CA ARG A 340 17.58 8.42 -5.51
C ARG A 340 17.85 8.64 -4.01
N LEU A 341 16.75 8.74 -3.24
CA LEU A 341 16.87 9.00 -1.81
C LEU A 341 17.30 7.72 -1.07
N GLU A 342 18.33 7.81 -0.25
CA GLU A 342 18.82 6.71 0.59
C GLU A 342 18.00 6.53 1.89
N ARG A 343 16.99 7.38 2.12
CA ARG A 343 16.10 7.33 3.27
C ARG A 343 14.99 6.31 3.06
N SER A 344 14.59 5.63 4.13
CA SER A 344 13.40 4.79 4.12
C SER A 344 12.14 5.62 3.85
N THR A 345 11.08 4.99 3.31
CA THR A 345 9.78 5.64 3.10
C THR A 345 9.22 6.22 4.41
N TYR A 346 9.51 5.59 5.56
CA TYR A 346 9.14 6.09 6.88
C TYR A 346 9.81 7.43 7.18
N GLU A 347 11.14 7.55 7.01
CA GLU A 347 11.88 8.78 7.26
C GLU A 347 11.42 9.90 6.33
N VAL A 348 11.21 9.60 5.05
CA VAL A 348 10.69 10.57 4.06
C VAL A 348 9.37 11.17 4.53
N LEU A 349 8.45 10.33 5.03
CA LEU A 349 7.17 10.82 5.52
C LEU A 349 7.27 11.62 6.82
N GLN A 350 8.12 11.21 7.75
CA GLN A 350 8.33 11.98 8.98
C GLN A 350 8.85 13.38 8.65
N ILE A 351 9.83 13.47 7.76
CA ILE A 351 10.36 14.75 7.29
C ILE A 351 9.28 15.58 6.59
N LEU A 352 8.52 14.98 5.66
CA LEU A 352 7.43 15.66 4.97
C LEU A 352 6.37 16.17 5.96
N SER A 353 6.08 15.42 7.02
CA SER A 353 5.02 15.78 7.97
C SER A 353 5.22 17.11 8.67
N ILE A 354 6.45 17.57 8.76
CA ILE A 354 6.83 18.85 9.41
C ILE A 354 7.26 19.93 8.42
N SER A 355 7.61 19.56 7.18
CA SER A 355 8.27 20.47 6.22
C SER A 355 7.42 20.90 5.03
N LEU A 356 6.14 20.45 4.94
CA LEU A 356 5.28 20.70 3.75
C LEU A 356 5.18 22.18 3.36
N THR A 357 5.29 23.09 4.33
CA THR A 357 5.17 24.54 4.15
C THR A 357 6.51 25.27 4.14
N ASP A 358 7.61 24.55 4.05
CA ASP A 358 8.94 25.12 3.90
C ASP A 358 9.27 25.32 2.42
N LYS A 359 10.24 26.17 2.14
CA LYS A 359 10.71 26.46 0.77
C LYS A 359 12.01 25.73 0.43
N THR A 360 12.44 24.83 1.28
CA THR A 360 13.63 24.01 1.05
C THR A 360 13.44 23.15 -0.21
N HIS A 361 14.47 22.99 -1.02
CA HIS A 361 14.42 22.08 -2.15
C HIS A 361 14.29 20.64 -1.68
N LEU A 362 13.45 19.81 -2.33
CA LEU A 362 13.21 18.43 -1.89
C LEU A 362 14.48 17.60 -1.75
N ARG A 363 15.47 17.79 -2.65
CA ARG A 363 16.74 17.07 -2.56
C ARG A 363 17.50 17.45 -1.28
N ASP A 364 17.61 18.73 -0.99
CA ASP A 364 18.32 19.24 0.19
C ASP A 364 17.60 18.83 1.48
N LEU A 365 16.25 18.82 1.45
CA LEU A 365 15.43 18.37 2.58
C LEU A 365 15.69 16.91 2.97
N PHE A 366 16.00 16.05 2.00
CA PHE A 366 16.23 14.62 2.24
C PHE A 366 17.71 14.25 2.30
N ASP A 367 18.61 15.19 2.06
CA ASP A 367 20.03 14.93 2.19
C ASP A 367 20.39 14.56 3.64
N LYS A 368 21.25 13.56 3.79
CA LYS A 368 21.85 13.17 5.10
C LYS A 368 23.13 13.96 5.34
N THR A 369 23.09 15.29 5.18
CA THR A 369 24.26 16.10 5.53
C THR A 369 24.65 15.83 6.97
N ASN A 370 25.88 15.40 7.18
CA ASN A 370 26.45 15.25 8.51
C ASN A 370 26.50 16.64 9.15
N PHE A 371 25.65 16.89 10.15
CA PHE A 371 25.70 18.11 10.98
C PHE A 371 27.06 18.30 11.70
N ASN A 372 27.99 17.37 11.55
CA ASN A 372 29.34 17.49 12.08
C ASN A 372 30.19 18.56 11.35
N ASP A 373 29.87 18.92 10.10
CA ASP A 373 30.60 19.94 9.37
C ASP A 373 30.29 21.39 9.82
N VAL A 374 29.19 21.59 10.55
CA VAL A 374 28.81 22.93 11.03
C VAL A 374 29.62 23.33 12.28
N LYS A 375 30.16 22.38 13.03
CA LYS A 375 31.00 22.68 14.21
C LYS A 375 32.38 23.19 13.82
N ASP A 376 32.88 22.82 12.66
CA ASP A 376 34.23 23.26 12.21
C ASP A 376 34.23 24.64 11.50
N GLN A 377 33.05 25.19 11.14
CA GLN A 377 32.93 26.52 10.55
C GLN A 377 32.82 27.67 11.56
N PHE A 378 32.49 27.36 12.81
CA PHE A 378 32.58 28.31 13.91
C PHE A 378 33.85 27.99 14.67
N GLY A 379 34.91 28.78 14.38
CA GLY A 379 36.16 28.71 15.11
C GLY A 379 35.97 28.77 16.62
N PRO A 380 36.97 28.45 17.43
CA PRO A 380 36.82 28.30 18.86
C PRO A 380 36.16 29.54 19.45
N LEU A 381 35.02 29.32 20.16
CA LEU A 381 34.36 30.35 20.96
C LEU A 381 35.41 31.06 21.80
N ILE A 382 35.57 32.37 21.59
CA ILE A 382 36.45 33.21 22.37
C ILE A 382 36.00 33.09 23.83
N PRO A 383 36.80 32.51 24.74
CA PRO A 383 36.46 32.51 26.16
C PRO A 383 36.63 33.95 26.68
N GLY A 384 35.57 34.57 27.15
CA GLY A 384 35.71 35.84 27.88
C GLY A 384 34.72 36.95 27.54
N LEU A 385 33.43 36.65 27.35
CA LEU A 385 32.45 37.72 27.14
C LEU A 385 31.23 37.65 28.11
N PHE A 386 31.37 36.97 29.22
CA PHE A 386 30.48 37.08 30.39
C PHE A 386 31.27 36.72 31.65
N ASP A 387 32.06 37.70 32.13
CA ASP A 387 32.38 37.89 33.55
C ASP A 387 31.70 39.17 34.02
#